data_9cda575377a9a9116098539d0334969f
#
_entry.id   9cda575377a9a9116098539d0334969f
#
_cell.length_a   1.000
_cell.length_b   1.000
_cell.length_c   1.000
_cell.angle_alpha   90.00
_cell.angle_beta   90.00
_cell.angle_gamma   90.00
#
_symmetry.space_group_name_H-M   'P 1'
#
loop_
_entity.id
_entity.type
_entity.pdbx_description
1 polymer ?
#
loop_
_entity_poly.entity_id
_entity_poly.type
_entity_poly.pdbx_seq_one_letter_code
_entity_poly.pdbx_strand_id
1 'polypeptide(L)'
;MHVSRRMAEETGAVWANQFDNLANREGHRVSTGPEIWEQTEGRITHFVAGAGTGGTVSGAGKYLKERNPNIRVIAGDPVGSLYTGYAGSGTLGSGHPYKVEGIGGDKAPATVWWDQIDEWRQVSDRVSMMTARRIAREEGILVGGSAGLNVAVALELARELDSSDACIVTILCDTGERYLSKVFNDEWMQENQLLDRPQATVEQILARRSPEAPALVSVAPAAAVRQALNLMSTWGVSQIPVVDEGKSVGGLAEGTLMTRALSQPALLDRPVREVMDPPFPVVDAGFATDRLAAMLTRESPAALVQKDGELIGIVSRYDLLQQMIGTR
;
A
#
# COMPACT_ATOMS: atom_id res chain seq x y z
N MET A 1 23.87 9.83 -20.35
CA MET A 1 25.26 10.30 -20.27
C MET A 1 26.03 10.22 -21.60
N HIS A 2 26.03 9.08 -22.32
CA HIS A 2 26.77 8.97 -23.60
C HIS A 2 26.30 10.00 -24.65
N VAL A 3 25.00 10.27 -24.75
CA VAL A 3 24.45 11.25 -25.71
C VAL A 3 24.92 12.67 -25.37
N SER A 4 24.77 13.08 -24.09
CA SER A 4 25.15 14.43 -23.66
C SER A 4 26.63 14.70 -23.86
N ARG A 5 27.49 13.71 -23.55
CA ARG A 5 28.93 13.81 -23.77
C ARG A 5 29.26 13.97 -25.23
N ARG A 6 28.70 13.10 -26.10
CA ARG A 6 28.92 13.18 -27.54
C ARG A 6 28.47 14.53 -28.13
N MET A 7 27.29 15.02 -27.73
CA MET A 7 26.81 16.33 -28.14
C MET A 7 27.75 17.45 -27.74
N ALA A 8 28.27 17.43 -26.53
CA ALA A 8 29.25 18.42 -26.09
C ALA A 8 30.53 18.36 -26.91
N GLU A 9 31.05 17.18 -27.21
CA GLU A 9 32.24 16.98 -28.04
C GLU A 9 32.00 17.46 -29.50
N GLU A 10 30.83 17.19 -30.09
CA GLU A 10 30.47 17.58 -31.46
C GLU A 10 30.17 19.08 -31.64
N THR A 11 29.59 19.72 -30.61
CA THR A 11 29.11 21.11 -30.71
C THR A 11 29.96 22.13 -29.95
N GLY A 12 30.94 21.69 -29.16
CA GLY A 12 31.71 22.55 -28.26
C GLY A 12 30.89 23.06 -27.06
N ALA A 13 29.72 22.49 -26.79
CA ALA A 13 28.88 22.88 -25.67
C ALA A 13 29.49 22.44 -24.33
N VAL A 14 29.16 23.18 -23.26
CA VAL A 14 29.57 22.82 -21.90
C VAL A 14 28.76 21.64 -21.39
N TRP A 15 29.41 20.55 -21.03
CA TRP A 15 28.81 19.41 -20.35
C TRP A 15 29.12 19.46 -18.85
N ALA A 16 28.12 19.74 -18.03
CA ALA A 16 28.26 19.87 -16.57
C ALA A 16 28.71 18.55 -15.89
N ASN A 17 28.40 17.38 -16.47
CA ASN A 17 28.77 16.05 -15.99
C ASN A 17 28.55 15.87 -14.47
N GLN A 18 27.33 16.15 -14.00
CA GLN A 18 27.00 16.26 -12.58
C GLN A 18 27.36 15.03 -11.72
N PHE A 19 27.51 13.85 -12.31
CA PHE A 19 27.87 12.64 -11.57
C PHE A 19 29.37 12.48 -11.31
N ASP A 20 30.23 13.10 -12.17
CA ASP A 20 31.68 12.92 -12.06
C ASP A 20 32.40 14.27 -11.89
N ASN A 21 31.70 15.40 -12.05
CA ASN A 21 32.27 16.73 -11.82
C ASN A 21 32.33 17.02 -10.32
N LEU A 22 33.53 17.08 -9.76
CA LEU A 22 33.76 17.27 -8.33
C LEU A 22 33.29 18.63 -7.82
N ALA A 23 33.10 19.63 -8.71
CA ALA A 23 32.50 20.92 -8.34
C ALA A 23 31.10 20.76 -7.74
N ASN A 24 30.36 19.70 -8.10
CA ASN A 24 29.06 19.41 -7.53
C ASN A 24 29.13 19.25 -6.00
N ARG A 25 29.97 18.34 -5.50
CA ARG A 25 30.11 18.13 -4.05
C ARG A 25 30.78 19.31 -3.34
N GLU A 26 31.72 19.99 -4.01
CA GLU A 26 32.37 21.15 -3.44
C GLU A 26 31.39 22.35 -3.29
N GLY A 27 30.47 22.51 -4.24
CA GLY A 27 29.38 23.48 -4.12
C GLY A 27 28.57 23.30 -2.81
N HIS A 28 28.19 22.07 -2.51
CA HIS A 28 27.46 21.77 -1.26
C HIS A 28 28.34 21.90 -0.02
N ARG A 29 29.66 21.67 -0.13
CA ARG A 29 30.58 21.83 0.98
C ARG A 29 30.73 23.33 1.38
N VAL A 30 30.71 24.23 0.40
CA VAL A 30 30.90 25.67 0.66
C VAL A 30 29.60 26.45 0.83
N SER A 31 28.43 25.83 0.60
CA SER A 31 27.11 26.47 0.75
C SER A 31 26.19 25.69 1.69
N THR A 32 25.69 24.53 1.30
CA THR A 32 24.67 23.76 2.04
C THR A 32 25.16 23.34 3.43
N GLY A 33 26.41 22.88 3.53
CA GLY A 33 27.00 22.48 4.82
C GLY A 33 27.09 23.65 5.83
N PRO A 34 27.65 24.79 5.45
CA PRO A 34 27.67 25.99 6.28
C PRO A 34 26.28 26.46 6.73
N GLU A 35 25.31 26.48 5.81
CA GLU A 35 23.94 26.88 6.10
C GLU A 35 23.28 25.99 7.14
N ILE A 36 23.40 24.66 7.00
CA ILE A 36 22.90 23.70 7.98
C ILE A 36 23.55 23.90 9.35
N TRP A 37 24.88 24.11 9.39
CA TRP A 37 25.61 24.34 10.62
C TRP A 37 25.15 25.61 11.34
N GLU A 38 24.98 26.69 10.60
CA GLU A 38 24.52 27.97 11.13
C GLU A 38 23.08 27.88 11.63
N GLN A 39 22.17 27.37 10.85
CA GLN A 39 20.74 27.25 11.21
C GLN A 39 20.49 26.32 12.40
N THR A 40 21.34 25.34 12.61
CA THR A 40 21.27 24.46 13.78
C THR A 40 22.08 24.97 14.97
N GLU A 41 22.76 26.13 14.83
CA GLU A 41 23.67 26.65 15.85
C GLU A 41 24.74 25.62 16.28
N GLY A 42 25.17 24.79 15.34
CA GLY A 42 26.12 23.72 15.58
C GLY A 42 25.59 22.54 16.42
N ARG A 43 24.28 22.48 16.70
CA ARG A 43 23.65 21.41 17.50
C ARG A 43 23.38 20.13 16.71
N ILE A 44 23.56 20.16 15.39
CA ILE A 44 23.34 18.99 14.54
C ILE A 44 24.18 17.79 15.01
N THR A 45 23.55 16.63 15.16
CA THR A 45 24.19 15.35 15.51
C THR A 45 24.21 14.36 14.34
N HIS A 46 23.14 14.40 13.50
CA HIS A 46 22.97 13.47 12.39
C HIS A 46 22.50 14.23 11.15
N PHE A 47 23.14 13.95 10.03
CA PHE A 47 22.76 14.45 8.71
C PHE A 47 22.27 13.30 7.84
N VAL A 48 21.03 13.38 7.39
CA VAL A 48 20.39 12.36 6.53
C VAL A 48 20.12 12.99 5.17
N ALA A 49 20.66 12.41 4.10
CA ALA A 49 20.36 12.81 2.74
C ALA A 49 20.50 11.64 1.76
N GLY A 50 19.60 11.56 0.79
CA GLY A 50 19.67 10.58 -0.26
C GLY A 50 20.79 10.85 -1.26
N ALA A 51 21.31 9.81 -1.85
CA ALA A 51 22.36 9.90 -2.84
C ALA A 51 21.84 9.64 -4.26
N GLY A 52 21.68 10.70 -5.07
CA GLY A 52 21.57 10.60 -6.53
C GLY A 52 22.96 10.74 -7.14
N THR A 53 23.41 11.97 -7.39
CA THR A 53 24.82 12.24 -7.71
C THR A 53 25.73 12.08 -6.48
N GLY A 54 25.17 12.14 -5.29
CA GLY A 54 25.90 12.13 -4.03
C GLY A 54 26.53 13.47 -3.62
N GLY A 55 26.38 14.51 -4.43
CA GLY A 55 26.98 15.82 -4.17
C GLY A 55 26.54 16.40 -2.84
N THR A 56 25.25 16.39 -2.52
CA THR A 56 24.67 16.95 -1.30
C THR A 56 25.17 16.20 -0.05
N VAL A 57 24.96 14.88 0.00
CA VAL A 57 25.32 14.07 1.17
C VAL A 57 26.84 14.11 1.43
N SER A 58 27.64 14.09 0.35
CA SER A 58 29.11 14.16 0.46
C SER A 58 29.60 15.53 0.85
N GLY A 59 29.18 16.57 0.11
CA GLY A 59 29.68 17.92 0.33
C GLY A 59 29.25 18.51 1.66
N ALA A 60 27.96 18.50 1.96
CA ALA A 60 27.46 18.98 3.24
C ALA A 60 27.98 18.13 4.41
N GLY A 61 27.95 16.78 4.25
CA GLY A 61 28.47 15.85 5.26
C GLY A 61 29.93 16.11 5.58
N LYS A 62 30.76 16.32 4.56
CA LYS A 62 32.18 16.65 4.73
C LYS A 62 32.36 17.91 5.57
N TYR A 63 31.69 19.02 5.22
CA TYR A 63 31.78 20.26 5.97
C TYR A 63 31.35 20.08 7.43
N LEU A 64 30.23 19.39 7.65
CA LEU A 64 29.71 19.15 9.00
C LEU A 64 30.70 18.37 9.86
N LYS A 65 31.33 17.33 9.31
CA LYS A 65 32.39 16.57 10.01
C LYS A 65 33.68 17.37 10.25
N GLU A 66 34.00 18.31 9.37
CA GLU A 66 35.13 19.26 9.60
C GLU A 66 34.85 20.16 10.80
N ARG A 67 33.58 20.50 11.09
CA ARG A 67 33.16 21.28 12.26
C ARG A 67 33.07 20.42 13.53
N ASN A 68 32.48 19.26 13.42
CA ASN A 68 32.36 18.31 14.52
C ASN A 68 32.47 16.86 13.98
N PRO A 69 33.62 16.19 14.24
CA PRO A 69 33.84 14.81 13.74
C PRO A 69 32.87 13.77 14.27
N ASN A 70 32.12 14.07 15.34
CA ASN A 70 31.13 13.16 15.91
C ASN A 70 29.79 13.18 15.14
N ILE A 71 29.60 14.10 14.21
CA ILE A 71 28.38 14.13 13.39
C ILE A 71 28.36 12.90 12.50
N ARG A 72 27.23 12.17 12.56
CA ARG A 72 26.97 11.01 11.72
C ARG A 72 26.31 11.42 10.41
N VAL A 73 26.83 10.93 9.30
CA VAL A 73 26.28 11.14 7.95
C VAL A 73 25.65 9.87 7.45
N ILE A 74 24.35 9.89 7.19
CA ILE A 74 23.57 8.72 6.77
C ILE A 74 23.03 8.95 5.36
N ALA A 75 23.31 8.04 4.44
CA ALA A 75 22.79 8.09 3.09
C ALA A 75 21.57 7.21 2.93
N GLY A 76 20.49 7.80 2.42
CA GLY A 76 19.31 7.05 1.97
C GLY A 76 19.48 6.56 0.53
N ASP A 77 19.07 5.31 0.26
CA ASP A 77 19.20 4.65 -1.03
C ASP A 77 17.94 3.83 -1.34
N PRO A 78 17.37 3.90 -2.56
CA PRO A 78 16.21 3.07 -2.88
C PRO A 78 16.60 1.60 -3.03
N VAL A 79 15.73 0.71 -2.58
CA VAL A 79 15.86 -0.73 -2.84
C VAL A 79 15.90 -0.96 -4.35
N GLY A 80 16.97 -1.58 -4.84
CA GLY A 80 17.24 -1.75 -6.28
C GLY A 80 18.42 -0.94 -6.80
N SER A 81 18.80 0.11 -6.11
CA SER A 81 20.02 0.87 -6.37
C SER A 81 21.27 0.07 -6.01
N LEU A 82 22.41 0.37 -6.66
CA LEU A 82 23.68 -0.28 -6.42
C LEU A 82 24.51 0.35 -5.29
N TYR A 83 24.13 1.52 -4.78
CA TYR A 83 24.99 2.31 -3.90
C TYR A 83 25.29 1.63 -2.56
N THR A 84 24.26 1.15 -1.87
CA THR A 84 24.41 0.46 -0.59
C THR A 84 25.30 -0.78 -0.71
N GLY A 85 25.09 -1.58 -1.76
CA GLY A 85 25.93 -2.74 -2.03
C GLY A 85 27.38 -2.39 -2.35
N TYR A 86 27.58 -1.34 -3.15
CA TYR A 86 28.91 -0.85 -3.49
C TYR A 86 29.64 -0.28 -2.27
N ALA A 87 28.96 0.48 -1.43
CA ALA A 87 29.54 1.02 -0.20
C ALA A 87 30.08 -0.07 0.75
N GLY A 88 29.39 -1.20 0.82
CA GLY A 88 29.81 -2.33 1.66
C GLY A 88 30.88 -3.23 1.06
N SER A 89 30.93 -3.38 -0.27
CA SER A 89 31.80 -4.38 -0.94
C SER A 89 32.88 -3.78 -1.83
N GLY A 90 32.78 -2.50 -2.22
CA GLY A 90 33.62 -1.87 -3.24
C GLY A 90 33.40 -2.38 -4.67
N THR A 91 32.38 -3.24 -4.87
CA THR A 91 32.07 -3.83 -6.18
C THR A 91 30.61 -3.55 -6.57
N LEU A 92 30.39 -3.23 -7.85
CA LEU A 92 29.05 -3.05 -8.37
C LEU A 92 28.38 -4.43 -8.54
N GLY A 93 27.25 -4.61 -7.85
CA GLY A 93 26.40 -5.80 -7.98
C GLY A 93 25.41 -5.70 -9.15
N SER A 94 24.28 -6.40 -9.04
CA SER A 94 23.15 -6.28 -9.95
C SER A 94 22.03 -5.47 -9.27
N GLY A 95 21.57 -4.40 -9.94
CA GLY A 95 20.42 -3.63 -9.51
C GLY A 95 19.13 -4.08 -10.18
N HIS A 96 18.01 -3.56 -9.72
CA HIS A 96 16.73 -3.74 -10.37
C HIS A 96 15.93 -2.41 -10.37
N PRO A 97 14.94 -2.25 -11.26
CA PRO A 97 14.17 -1.02 -11.35
C PRO A 97 13.44 -0.67 -10.04
N TYR A 98 13.40 0.62 -9.73
CA TYR A 98 12.63 1.23 -8.65
C TYR A 98 11.91 2.48 -9.18
N LYS A 99 10.97 3.03 -8.40
CA LYS A 99 10.06 4.11 -8.83
C LYS A 99 10.43 5.48 -8.28
N VAL A 100 11.21 5.55 -7.21
CA VAL A 100 11.66 6.82 -6.63
C VAL A 100 12.63 7.51 -7.61
N GLU A 101 12.32 8.75 -8.00
CA GLU A 101 13.10 9.51 -8.96
C GLU A 101 14.16 10.37 -8.25
N GLY A 102 15.28 10.65 -8.96
CA GLY A 102 16.31 11.59 -8.53
C GLY A 102 17.31 11.06 -7.50
N ILE A 103 17.21 9.80 -7.09
CA ILE A 103 18.02 9.19 -6.03
C ILE A 103 18.38 7.74 -6.44
N GLY A 104 19.50 7.24 -5.90
CA GLY A 104 20.02 5.92 -6.29
C GLY A 104 20.74 5.95 -7.64
N GLY A 105 21.30 4.81 -8.06
CA GLY A 105 21.98 4.69 -9.35
C GLY A 105 22.47 3.28 -9.66
N ASP A 106 22.94 3.15 -10.91
CA ASP A 106 23.47 1.91 -11.52
C ASP A 106 24.99 1.92 -11.67
N LYS A 107 25.67 2.95 -11.18
CA LYS A 107 27.11 3.12 -11.20
C LYS A 107 27.57 3.97 -10.02
N ALA A 108 28.81 3.80 -9.59
CA ALA A 108 29.42 4.59 -8.53
C ALA A 108 29.85 5.99 -9.07
N PRO A 109 29.20 7.10 -8.65
CA PRO A 109 29.59 8.44 -9.08
C PRO A 109 30.90 8.86 -8.43
N ALA A 110 31.75 9.60 -9.17
CA ALA A 110 32.97 10.18 -8.63
C ALA A 110 32.71 11.31 -7.62
N THR A 111 31.50 11.89 -7.63
CA THR A 111 31.07 12.95 -6.70
C THR A 111 30.77 12.43 -5.30
N VAL A 112 30.57 11.12 -5.10
CA VAL A 112 30.37 10.53 -3.78
C VAL A 112 31.71 10.39 -3.04
N TRP A 113 31.76 10.94 -1.84
CA TRP A 113 32.82 10.60 -0.88
C TRP A 113 32.36 9.44 0.00
N TRP A 114 32.61 8.23 -0.48
CA TRP A 114 32.14 6.97 0.13
C TRP A 114 32.61 6.80 1.58
N ASP A 115 33.82 7.25 1.89
CA ASP A 115 34.46 7.22 3.20
C ASP A 115 33.93 8.27 4.19
N GLN A 116 33.19 9.25 3.72
CA GLN A 116 32.59 10.28 4.57
C GLN A 116 31.16 9.95 5.03
N ILE A 117 30.56 8.89 4.45
CA ILE A 117 29.23 8.42 4.77
C ILE A 117 29.35 7.26 5.76
N ASP A 118 28.81 7.45 6.97
CA ASP A 118 28.94 6.47 8.05
C ASP A 118 28.00 5.27 7.90
N GLU A 119 26.85 5.49 7.24
CA GLU A 119 25.81 4.49 7.12
C GLU A 119 24.98 4.68 5.85
N TRP A 120 24.60 3.56 5.24
CA TRP A 120 23.70 3.52 4.10
C TRP A 120 22.43 2.75 4.48
N ARG A 121 21.26 3.35 4.25
CA ARG A 121 19.96 2.74 4.54
C ARG A 121 19.11 2.60 3.30
N GLN A 122 18.66 1.39 3.04
CA GLN A 122 17.76 1.13 1.91
C GLN A 122 16.30 1.32 2.30
N VAL A 123 15.55 2.00 1.43
CA VAL A 123 14.11 2.26 1.61
C VAL A 123 13.36 1.84 0.36
N SER A 124 12.25 1.12 0.53
CA SER A 124 11.40 0.72 -0.58
C SER A 124 10.62 1.89 -1.17
N ASP A 125 10.23 1.77 -2.45
CA ASP A 125 9.38 2.75 -3.14
C ASP A 125 8.10 3.04 -2.34
N ARG A 126 7.44 1.99 -1.83
CA ARG A 126 6.21 2.13 -1.04
C ARG A 126 6.42 3.01 0.19
N VAL A 127 7.45 2.74 0.98
CA VAL A 127 7.75 3.52 2.19
C VAL A 127 8.08 4.97 1.82
N SER A 128 8.89 5.18 0.79
CA SER A 128 9.29 6.50 0.30
C SER A 128 8.08 7.34 -0.11
N MET A 129 7.21 6.79 -0.96
CA MET A 129 6.05 7.52 -1.49
C MET A 129 4.94 7.71 -0.46
N MET A 130 4.70 6.72 0.41
CA MET A 130 3.74 6.86 1.50
C MET A 130 4.20 7.90 2.51
N THR A 131 5.51 8.00 2.79
CA THR A 131 6.06 9.05 3.66
C THR A 131 5.91 10.43 3.03
N ALA A 132 6.16 10.59 1.72
CA ALA A 132 5.91 11.86 1.03
C ALA A 132 4.43 12.30 1.15
N ARG A 133 3.48 11.38 0.99
CA ARG A 133 2.04 11.65 1.19
C ARG A 133 1.70 12.01 2.64
N ARG A 134 2.38 11.40 3.61
CA ARG A 134 2.21 11.73 5.03
C ARG A 134 2.71 13.13 5.34
N ILE A 135 3.88 13.52 4.84
CA ILE A 135 4.44 14.87 5.01
C ILE A 135 3.44 15.91 4.47
N ALA A 136 2.89 15.66 3.26
CA ALA A 136 1.91 16.58 2.68
C ALA A 136 0.64 16.72 3.54
N ARG A 137 0.16 15.64 4.14
CA ARG A 137 -1.07 15.62 4.94
C ARG A 137 -0.86 16.11 6.38
N GLU A 138 0.26 15.73 7.00
CA GLU A 138 0.52 15.96 8.43
C GLU A 138 1.23 17.28 8.67
N GLU A 139 2.11 17.70 7.74
CA GLU A 139 2.94 18.90 7.87
C GLU A 139 2.57 20.02 6.86
N GLY A 140 1.70 19.74 5.89
CA GLY A 140 1.33 20.69 4.85
C GLY A 140 2.44 20.98 3.82
N ILE A 141 3.48 20.14 3.75
CA ILE A 141 4.63 20.32 2.86
C ILE A 141 4.51 19.32 1.70
N LEU A 142 4.30 19.82 0.49
CA LEU A 142 4.18 19.00 -0.71
C LEU A 142 5.57 18.68 -1.27
N VAL A 143 5.97 17.39 -1.21
CA VAL A 143 7.32 16.92 -1.56
C VAL A 143 7.32 15.74 -2.51
N GLY A 144 8.45 15.47 -3.19
CA GLY A 144 8.64 14.28 -4.03
C GLY A 144 8.99 13.02 -3.24
N GLY A 145 9.08 11.90 -3.96
CA GLY A 145 9.38 10.57 -3.39
C GLY A 145 10.76 10.48 -2.74
N SER A 146 11.77 11.19 -3.28
CA SER A 146 13.12 11.24 -2.70
C SER A 146 13.16 11.95 -1.35
N ALA A 147 12.37 13.02 -1.18
CA ALA A 147 12.20 13.67 0.13
C ALA A 147 11.48 12.73 1.11
N GLY A 148 10.46 11.98 0.63
CA GLY A 148 9.81 10.95 1.43
C GLY A 148 10.78 9.86 1.89
N LEU A 149 11.71 9.43 1.03
CA LEU A 149 12.78 8.50 1.37
C LEU A 149 13.68 9.07 2.48
N ASN A 150 14.14 10.29 2.32
CA ASN A 150 15.00 10.97 3.29
C ASN A 150 14.34 11.06 4.68
N VAL A 151 13.08 11.48 4.71
CA VAL A 151 12.32 11.58 5.97
C VAL A 151 12.05 10.21 6.57
N ALA A 152 11.81 9.17 5.76
CA ALA A 152 11.66 7.80 6.27
C ALA A 152 12.91 7.33 7.01
N VAL A 153 14.11 7.55 6.43
CA VAL A 153 15.40 7.25 7.08
C VAL A 153 15.56 8.07 8.37
N ALA A 154 15.25 9.36 8.32
CA ALA A 154 15.38 10.22 9.50
C ALA A 154 14.44 9.80 10.65
N LEU A 155 13.19 9.41 10.34
CA LEU A 155 12.23 8.91 11.32
C LEU A 155 12.63 7.56 11.92
N GLU A 156 13.19 6.65 11.11
CA GLU A 156 13.72 5.38 11.60
C GLU A 156 14.87 5.62 12.56
N LEU A 157 15.84 6.44 12.15
CA LEU A 157 16.98 6.85 12.98
C LEU A 157 16.53 7.51 14.30
N ALA A 158 15.56 8.41 14.25
CA ALA A 158 15.05 9.08 15.44
C ALA A 158 14.45 8.10 16.47
N ARG A 159 13.73 7.06 15.97
CA ARG A 159 13.18 6.01 16.84
C ARG A 159 14.28 5.13 17.47
N GLU A 160 15.32 4.82 16.70
CA GLU A 160 16.46 4.03 17.19
C GLU A 160 17.28 4.77 18.25
N LEU A 161 17.49 6.06 18.06
CA LEU A 161 18.23 6.89 19.00
C LEU A 161 17.47 7.14 20.30
N ASP A 162 16.14 7.28 20.22
CA ASP A 162 15.22 7.57 21.34
C ASP A 162 15.80 8.62 22.33
N SER A 163 16.35 9.71 21.79
CA SER A 163 17.10 10.72 22.55
C SER A 163 16.61 12.12 22.23
N SER A 164 16.30 12.90 23.27
CA SER A 164 15.95 14.33 23.16
C SER A 164 17.14 15.20 22.71
N ASP A 165 18.36 14.72 22.85
CA ASP A 165 19.58 15.47 22.51
C ASP A 165 19.96 15.30 21.03
N ALA A 166 19.30 14.36 20.31
CA ALA A 166 19.53 14.14 18.89
C ALA A 166 18.94 15.27 18.05
N CYS A 167 19.79 15.97 17.30
CA CYS A 167 19.40 16.91 16.26
C CYS A 167 19.64 16.29 14.89
N ILE A 168 18.58 15.77 14.26
CA ILE A 168 18.63 15.12 12.96
C ILE A 168 18.17 16.10 11.90
N VAL A 169 19.02 16.39 10.93
CA VAL A 169 18.68 17.25 9.78
C VAL A 169 18.58 16.40 8.53
N THR A 170 17.51 16.63 7.75
CA THR A 170 17.31 15.98 6.45
C THR A 170 16.91 16.98 5.38
N ILE A 171 17.01 16.57 4.11
CA ILE A 171 16.75 17.43 2.96
C ILE A 171 15.44 17.03 2.27
N LEU A 172 14.57 18.02 2.08
CA LEU A 172 13.40 17.92 1.20
C LEU A 172 13.81 18.42 -0.19
N CYS A 173 14.16 17.50 -1.08
CA CYS A 173 14.94 17.77 -2.29
C CYS A 173 14.21 18.59 -3.35
N ASP A 174 12.88 18.39 -3.48
CA ASP A 174 12.04 19.03 -4.49
C ASP A 174 10.57 19.12 -4.06
N THR A 175 9.76 19.75 -4.91
CA THR A 175 8.34 19.96 -4.66
C THR A 175 7.50 18.82 -5.27
N GLY A 176 6.34 18.55 -4.66
CA GLY A 176 5.44 17.47 -5.06
C GLY A 176 4.61 17.74 -6.32
N GLU A 177 4.55 18.98 -6.83
CA GLU A 177 3.76 19.34 -8.02
C GLU A 177 4.14 18.51 -9.24
N ARG A 178 5.40 18.09 -9.34
CA ARG A 178 5.91 17.23 -10.42
C ARG A 178 5.35 15.81 -10.37
N TYR A 179 4.77 15.42 -9.24
CA TYR A 179 4.36 14.04 -8.93
C TYR A 179 2.85 13.89 -8.69
N LEU A 180 2.05 14.90 -9.05
CA LEU A 180 0.58 14.86 -8.89
C LEU A 180 -0.06 13.70 -9.67
N SER A 181 0.51 13.31 -10.81
CA SER A 181 0.06 12.17 -11.61
C SER A 181 0.67 10.82 -11.18
N LYS A 182 1.53 10.79 -10.16
CA LYS A 182 2.24 9.61 -9.66
C LYS A 182 2.01 9.44 -8.15
N VAL A 183 2.91 9.97 -7.32
CA VAL A 183 2.89 9.82 -5.85
C VAL A 183 1.55 10.26 -5.25
N PHE A 184 0.91 11.31 -5.79
CA PHE A 184 -0.34 11.88 -5.29
C PHE A 184 -1.59 11.44 -6.07
N ASN A 185 -1.45 10.47 -6.98
CA ASN A 185 -2.55 9.83 -7.69
C ASN A 185 -2.77 8.41 -7.16
N ASP A 186 -3.96 8.13 -6.60
CA ASP A 186 -4.27 6.83 -5.98
C ASP A 186 -4.31 5.70 -7.00
N GLU A 187 -4.82 5.95 -8.22
CA GLU A 187 -4.89 4.95 -9.29
C GLU A 187 -3.47 4.52 -9.69
N TRP A 188 -2.58 5.48 -9.96
CA TRP A 188 -1.19 5.18 -10.28
C TRP A 188 -0.47 4.44 -9.14
N MET A 189 -0.70 4.83 -7.89
CA MET A 189 -0.12 4.16 -6.72
C MET A 189 -0.60 2.71 -6.59
N GLN A 190 -1.89 2.44 -6.86
CA GLN A 190 -2.47 1.10 -6.84
C GLN A 190 -1.98 0.23 -8.00
N GLU A 191 -1.90 0.78 -9.22
CA GLU A 191 -1.37 0.08 -10.40
C GLU A 191 0.09 -0.35 -10.20
N ASN A 192 0.87 0.48 -9.48
CA ASN A 192 2.26 0.17 -9.15
C ASN A 192 2.43 -0.59 -7.82
N GLN A 193 1.34 -1.06 -7.20
CA GLN A 193 1.35 -1.84 -5.94
C GLN A 193 1.96 -1.08 -4.73
N LEU A 194 1.88 0.24 -4.77
CA LEU A 194 2.41 1.13 -3.73
C LEU A 194 1.34 1.57 -2.72
N LEU A 195 0.06 1.39 -3.09
CA LEU A 195 -1.10 1.64 -2.25
C LEU A 195 -2.04 0.43 -2.36
N ASP A 196 -2.52 -0.05 -1.23
CA ASP A 196 -3.51 -1.12 -1.23
C ASP A 196 -4.81 -0.60 -1.83
N ARG A 197 -5.45 -1.40 -2.68
CA ARG A 197 -6.81 -1.08 -3.12
C ARG A 197 -7.73 -1.13 -1.91
N PRO A 198 -8.65 -0.18 -1.75
CA PRO A 198 -9.68 -0.30 -0.74
C PRO A 198 -10.38 -1.65 -0.93
N GLN A 199 -10.27 -2.52 0.06
CA GLN A 199 -10.98 -3.80 -0.01
C GLN A 199 -12.47 -3.49 0.14
N ALA A 200 -13.25 -3.85 -0.86
CA ALA A 200 -14.69 -3.77 -0.75
C ALA A 200 -15.15 -4.67 0.40
N THR A 201 -16.12 -4.19 1.18
CA THR A 201 -16.72 -4.95 2.28
C THR A 201 -18.02 -5.60 1.84
N VAL A 202 -18.44 -6.63 2.56
CA VAL A 202 -19.72 -7.30 2.28
C VAL A 202 -20.92 -6.38 2.50
N GLU A 203 -20.81 -5.40 3.40
CA GLU A 203 -21.82 -4.35 3.59
C GLU A 203 -22.04 -3.52 2.32
N GLN A 204 -20.96 -3.17 1.61
CA GLN A 204 -21.03 -2.43 0.35
C GLN A 204 -21.70 -3.26 -0.77
N ILE A 205 -21.61 -4.59 -0.75
CA ILE A 205 -22.34 -5.45 -1.66
C ILE A 205 -23.84 -5.36 -1.35
N LEU A 206 -24.20 -5.52 -0.07
CA LEU A 206 -25.62 -5.45 0.36
C LEU A 206 -26.25 -4.09 0.06
N ALA A 207 -25.51 -2.99 0.22
CA ALA A 207 -25.97 -1.63 -0.05
C ALA A 207 -26.31 -1.37 -1.53
N ARG A 208 -25.86 -2.20 -2.47
CA ARG A 208 -26.15 -2.08 -3.91
C ARG A 208 -27.41 -2.84 -4.33
N ARG A 209 -28.05 -3.58 -3.42
CA ARG A 209 -29.29 -4.32 -3.71
C ARG A 209 -30.45 -3.34 -3.88
N SER A 210 -31.44 -3.77 -4.66
CA SER A 210 -32.68 -2.99 -4.82
C SER A 210 -33.34 -2.73 -3.47
N PRO A 211 -33.77 -1.48 -3.18
CA PRO A 211 -34.50 -1.14 -1.95
C PRO A 211 -35.83 -1.90 -1.79
N GLU A 212 -36.37 -2.46 -2.88
CA GLU A 212 -37.63 -3.21 -2.88
C GLU A 212 -37.45 -4.65 -2.37
N ALA A 213 -36.23 -5.19 -2.36
CA ALA A 213 -35.95 -6.52 -1.86
C ALA A 213 -35.81 -6.50 -0.33
N PRO A 214 -36.38 -7.51 0.39
CA PRO A 214 -36.14 -7.62 1.82
C PRO A 214 -34.64 -7.80 2.11
N ALA A 215 -34.16 -7.21 3.19
CA ALA A 215 -32.74 -7.28 3.57
C ALA A 215 -32.27 -8.76 3.68
N LEU A 216 -33.11 -9.61 4.24
CA LEU A 216 -32.86 -11.05 4.34
C LEU A 216 -34.15 -11.83 4.07
N VAL A 217 -34.16 -12.65 3.01
CA VAL A 217 -35.22 -13.65 2.75
C VAL A 217 -34.88 -14.89 3.57
N SER A 218 -35.73 -15.26 4.52
CA SER A 218 -35.51 -16.43 5.42
C SER A 218 -36.82 -17.18 5.67
N VAL A 219 -36.71 -18.38 6.23
CA VAL A 219 -37.84 -19.19 6.67
C VAL A 219 -37.64 -19.68 8.10
N ALA A 220 -38.76 -19.91 8.81
CA ALA A 220 -38.76 -20.55 10.12
C ALA A 220 -38.57 -22.06 9.99
N PRO A 221 -37.98 -22.76 11.01
CA PRO A 221 -37.80 -24.20 10.99
C PRO A 221 -39.10 -25.02 10.81
N ALA A 222 -40.21 -24.47 11.30
CA ALA A 222 -41.53 -25.12 11.21
C ALA A 222 -42.27 -24.87 9.88
N ALA A 223 -41.76 -23.94 9.03
CA ALA A 223 -42.37 -23.64 7.75
C ALA A 223 -42.32 -24.88 6.80
N ALA A 224 -43.30 -25.00 5.91
CA ALA A 224 -43.32 -26.07 4.92
C ALA A 224 -42.24 -25.80 3.82
N VAL A 225 -41.62 -26.87 3.30
CA VAL A 225 -40.66 -26.79 2.18
C VAL A 225 -41.24 -26.03 0.98
N ARG A 226 -42.52 -26.20 0.67
CA ARG A 226 -43.24 -25.45 -0.36
C ARG A 226 -43.14 -23.94 -0.17
N GLN A 227 -43.24 -23.46 1.05
CA GLN A 227 -43.12 -22.04 1.37
C GLN A 227 -41.72 -21.51 1.08
N ALA A 228 -40.66 -22.29 1.41
CA ALA A 228 -39.29 -21.92 1.10
C ALA A 228 -39.07 -21.82 -0.41
N LEU A 229 -39.52 -22.80 -1.21
CA LEU A 229 -39.43 -22.78 -2.68
C LEU A 229 -40.21 -21.61 -3.30
N ASN A 230 -41.41 -21.28 -2.77
CA ASN A 230 -42.16 -20.10 -3.22
C ASN A 230 -41.40 -18.79 -2.94
N LEU A 231 -40.77 -18.64 -1.77
CA LEU A 231 -39.96 -17.47 -1.44
C LEU A 231 -38.74 -17.37 -2.35
N MET A 232 -38.05 -18.51 -2.63
CA MET A 232 -36.92 -18.53 -3.57
C MET A 232 -37.32 -18.05 -4.96
N SER A 233 -38.48 -18.58 -5.47
CA SER A 233 -39.01 -18.17 -6.77
C SER A 233 -39.46 -16.73 -6.81
N THR A 234 -40.14 -16.25 -5.78
CA THR A 234 -40.65 -14.85 -5.70
C THR A 234 -39.53 -13.82 -5.70
N TRP A 235 -38.43 -14.12 -5.00
CA TRP A 235 -37.32 -13.20 -4.84
C TRP A 235 -36.12 -13.50 -5.73
N GLY A 236 -36.19 -14.55 -6.57
CA GLY A 236 -35.11 -14.94 -7.47
C GLY A 236 -33.84 -15.34 -6.73
N VAL A 237 -33.95 -15.95 -5.55
CA VAL A 237 -32.81 -16.38 -4.73
C VAL A 237 -32.67 -17.90 -4.70
N SER A 238 -31.44 -18.38 -4.81
CA SER A 238 -31.15 -19.81 -4.82
C SER A 238 -30.74 -20.37 -3.45
N GLN A 239 -30.58 -19.51 -2.45
CA GLN A 239 -30.23 -19.88 -1.08
C GLN A 239 -31.11 -19.10 -0.10
N ILE A 240 -31.65 -19.80 0.89
CA ILE A 240 -32.42 -19.20 1.99
C ILE A 240 -31.91 -19.75 3.32
N PRO A 241 -31.56 -18.90 4.29
CA PRO A 241 -31.28 -19.34 5.65
C PRO A 241 -32.56 -19.73 6.38
N VAL A 242 -32.43 -20.72 7.24
CA VAL A 242 -33.45 -21.07 8.21
C VAL A 242 -33.12 -20.34 9.50
N VAL A 243 -34.02 -19.45 9.92
CA VAL A 243 -33.80 -18.56 11.06
C VAL A 243 -34.82 -18.85 12.15
N ASP A 244 -34.33 -19.03 13.37
CA ASP A 244 -35.13 -19.21 14.59
C ASP A 244 -34.67 -18.19 15.64
N GLU A 245 -35.59 -17.41 16.18
CA GLU A 245 -35.32 -16.34 17.17
C GLU A 245 -34.10 -15.44 16.79
N GLY A 246 -34.00 -15.05 15.51
CA GLY A 246 -32.93 -14.18 14.99
C GLY A 246 -31.60 -14.90 14.73
N LYS A 247 -31.49 -16.21 14.95
CA LYS A 247 -30.28 -17.00 14.72
C LYS A 247 -30.45 -17.97 13.54
N SER A 248 -29.41 -18.12 12.76
CA SER A 248 -29.40 -19.12 11.69
C SER A 248 -29.20 -20.52 12.29
N VAL A 249 -30.20 -21.39 12.06
CA VAL A 249 -30.19 -22.78 12.53
C VAL A 249 -30.00 -23.79 11.38
N GLY A 250 -30.06 -23.33 10.13
CA GLY A 250 -29.85 -24.16 8.97
C GLY A 250 -29.81 -23.33 7.67
N GLY A 251 -29.57 -24.01 6.57
CA GLY A 251 -29.60 -23.43 5.22
C GLY A 251 -30.39 -24.31 4.24
N LEU A 252 -30.91 -23.68 3.20
CA LEU A 252 -31.58 -24.34 2.11
C LEU A 252 -31.00 -23.87 0.78
N ALA A 253 -30.70 -24.83 -0.11
CA ALA A 253 -30.28 -24.54 -1.48
C ALA A 253 -31.33 -25.06 -2.45
N GLU A 254 -31.76 -24.21 -3.40
CA GLU A 254 -32.80 -24.51 -4.38
C GLU A 254 -32.55 -25.82 -5.12
N GLY A 255 -31.34 -26.03 -5.68
CA GLY A 255 -31.01 -27.23 -6.46
C GLY A 255 -31.11 -28.51 -5.64
N THR A 256 -30.74 -28.49 -4.36
CA THR A 256 -30.85 -29.63 -3.45
C THR A 256 -32.31 -29.92 -3.13
N LEU A 257 -33.09 -28.89 -2.83
CA LEU A 257 -34.53 -29.06 -2.54
C LEU A 257 -35.31 -29.56 -3.75
N MET A 258 -35.05 -29.00 -4.94
CA MET A 258 -35.71 -29.48 -6.19
C MET A 258 -35.41 -30.94 -6.45
N THR A 259 -34.17 -31.39 -6.37
CA THR A 259 -33.80 -32.80 -6.58
C THR A 259 -34.50 -33.73 -5.61
N ARG A 260 -34.57 -33.35 -4.32
CA ARG A 260 -35.27 -34.15 -3.28
C ARG A 260 -36.78 -34.15 -3.49
N ALA A 261 -37.38 -33.02 -3.83
CA ALA A 261 -38.82 -32.87 -4.04
C ALA A 261 -39.32 -33.64 -5.29
N LEU A 262 -38.52 -33.64 -6.36
CA LEU A 262 -38.85 -34.46 -7.56
C LEU A 262 -38.85 -35.96 -7.27
N SER A 263 -37.95 -36.42 -6.40
CA SER A 263 -37.87 -37.83 -5.98
C SER A 263 -38.94 -38.20 -4.94
N GLN A 264 -39.36 -37.23 -4.12
CA GLN A 264 -40.32 -37.44 -3.02
C GLN A 264 -41.28 -36.23 -2.92
N PRO A 265 -42.35 -36.19 -3.71
CA PRO A 265 -43.29 -35.05 -3.72
C PRO A 265 -43.92 -34.69 -2.36
N ALA A 266 -44.10 -35.68 -1.49
CA ALA A 266 -44.62 -35.48 -0.12
C ALA A 266 -43.69 -34.62 0.74
N LEU A 267 -42.43 -34.41 0.33
CA LEU A 267 -41.46 -33.56 1.01
C LEU A 267 -41.92 -32.07 1.05
N LEU A 268 -42.69 -31.65 0.05
CA LEU A 268 -43.14 -30.26 -0.08
C LEU A 268 -43.97 -29.77 1.12
N ASP A 269 -44.70 -30.69 1.77
CA ASP A 269 -45.56 -30.34 2.91
C ASP A 269 -44.93 -30.63 4.27
N ARG A 270 -43.65 -31.10 4.28
CA ARG A 270 -42.88 -31.33 5.50
C ARG A 270 -42.24 -30.03 6.03
N PRO A 271 -42.02 -29.96 7.34
CA PRO A 271 -41.27 -28.83 7.95
C PRO A 271 -39.85 -28.74 7.44
N VAL A 272 -39.36 -27.51 7.21
CA VAL A 272 -38.02 -27.22 6.74
C VAL A 272 -36.94 -27.84 7.63
N ARG A 273 -37.12 -27.86 8.95
CA ARG A 273 -36.17 -28.46 9.92
C ARG A 273 -35.80 -29.92 9.62
N GLU A 274 -36.61 -30.66 8.88
CA GLU A 274 -36.38 -32.07 8.58
C GLU A 274 -35.50 -32.27 7.32
N VAL A 275 -35.30 -31.22 6.55
CA VAL A 275 -34.60 -31.25 5.26
C VAL A 275 -33.48 -30.20 5.11
N MET A 276 -33.35 -29.27 6.07
CA MET A 276 -32.33 -28.24 6.02
C MET A 276 -30.94 -28.83 6.15
N ASP A 277 -29.99 -28.19 5.47
CA ASP A 277 -28.58 -28.44 5.58
C ASP A 277 -28.00 -27.59 6.74
N PRO A 278 -26.73 -27.78 7.17
CA PRO A 278 -26.09 -26.95 8.18
C PRO A 278 -26.18 -25.45 7.86
N PRO A 279 -26.15 -24.57 8.88
CA PRO A 279 -26.28 -23.15 8.66
C PRO A 279 -25.12 -22.60 7.82
N PHE A 280 -25.43 -21.57 7.03
CA PHE A 280 -24.39 -20.82 6.31
C PHE A 280 -23.41 -20.16 7.29
N PRO A 281 -22.12 -20.01 6.92
CA PRO A 281 -21.18 -19.25 7.72
C PRO A 281 -21.66 -17.81 7.91
N VAL A 282 -21.35 -17.21 9.06
CA VAL A 282 -21.70 -15.84 9.39
C VAL A 282 -20.43 -15.01 9.37
N VAL A 283 -20.48 -13.83 8.73
CA VAL A 283 -19.38 -12.86 8.67
C VAL A 283 -19.87 -11.47 9.08
N ASP A 284 -18.99 -10.64 9.61
CA ASP A 284 -19.34 -9.27 9.96
C ASP A 284 -19.49 -8.37 8.71
N ALA A 285 -20.29 -7.31 8.81
CA ALA A 285 -20.56 -6.35 7.74
C ALA A 285 -19.26 -5.75 7.13
N GLY A 286 -18.23 -5.53 7.96
CA GLY A 286 -16.91 -5.05 7.53
C GLY A 286 -15.98 -6.12 6.93
N PHE A 287 -16.44 -7.37 6.77
CA PHE A 287 -15.61 -8.45 6.25
C PHE A 287 -15.23 -8.20 4.79
N ALA A 288 -13.93 -8.40 4.47
CA ALA A 288 -13.40 -8.14 3.14
C ALA A 288 -13.90 -9.15 2.09
N THR A 289 -14.28 -8.66 0.91
CA THR A 289 -14.90 -9.47 -0.15
C THR A 289 -13.97 -10.51 -0.76
N ASP A 290 -12.67 -10.25 -0.81
CA ASP A 290 -11.65 -11.20 -1.27
C ASP A 290 -11.53 -12.40 -0.33
N ARG A 291 -11.56 -12.16 0.98
CA ARG A 291 -11.59 -13.24 1.99
C ARG A 291 -12.88 -14.03 1.93
N LEU A 292 -14.03 -13.35 1.71
CA LEU A 292 -15.29 -14.03 1.52
C LEU A 292 -15.24 -14.92 0.28
N ALA A 293 -14.69 -14.44 -0.84
CA ALA A 293 -14.55 -15.22 -2.07
C ALA A 293 -13.75 -16.53 -1.86
N ALA A 294 -12.73 -16.50 -1.00
CA ALA A 294 -11.94 -17.68 -0.64
C ALA A 294 -12.70 -18.66 0.26
N MET A 295 -13.67 -18.19 1.06
CA MET A 295 -14.49 -19.02 1.94
C MET A 295 -15.65 -19.71 1.22
N LEU A 296 -16.20 -19.08 0.18
CA LEU A 296 -17.36 -19.62 -0.53
C LEU A 296 -16.97 -20.75 -1.48
N THR A 297 -17.47 -21.93 -1.20
CA THR A 297 -17.29 -23.16 -1.99
C THR A 297 -18.58 -23.58 -2.71
N ARG A 298 -18.55 -24.72 -3.40
CA ARG A 298 -19.78 -25.32 -3.94
C ARG A 298 -20.69 -25.86 -2.85
N GLU A 299 -20.13 -26.29 -1.73
CA GLU A 299 -20.85 -26.84 -0.58
C GLU A 299 -21.38 -25.74 0.34
N SER A 300 -20.66 -24.62 0.41
CA SER A 300 -21.05 -23.40 1.14
C SER A 300 -21.11 -22.22 0.18
N PRO A 301 -22.18 -22.09 -0.62
CA PRO A 301 -22.24 -21.11 -1.73
C PRO A 301 -22.59 -19.68 -1.31
N ALA A 302 -22.93 -19.47 -0.04
CA ALA A 302 -23.31 -18.18 0.51
C ALA A 302 -22.84 -18.02 1.96
N ALA A 303 -22.77 -16.79 2.43
CA ALA A 303 -22.52 -16.43 3.83
C ALA A 303 -23.57 -15.43 4.31
N LEU A 304 -23.99 -15.56 5.54
CA LEU A 304 -24.82 -14.58 6.22
C LEU A 304 -23.97 -13.41 6.69
N VAL A 305 -24.52 -12.24 6.64
CA VAL A 305 -23.86 -11.01 7.08
C VAL A 305 -24.56 -10.52 8.35
N GLN A 306 -23.75 -10.26 9.39
CA GLN A 306 -24.23 -9.67 10.62
C GLN A 306 -23.62 -8.28 10.85
N LYS A 307 -24.39 -7.43 11.54
CA LYS A 307 -23.94 -6.14 12.06
C LYS A 307 -24.52 -5.95 13.45
N ASP A 308 -23.69 -5.63 14.43
CA ASP A 308 -24.11 -5.43 15.83
C ASP A 308 -24.88 -6.62 16.41
N GLY A 309 -24.57 -7.84 15.94
CA GLY A 309 -25.22 -9.09 16.38
C GLY A 309 -26.51 -9.45 15.65
N GLU A 310 -27.02 -8.60 14.76
CA GLU A 310 -28.21 -8.85 13.94
C GLU A 310 -27.85 -9.30 12.54
N LEU A 311 -28.60 -10.25 11.97
CA LEU A 311 -28.45 -10.69 10.59
C LEU A 311 -29.05 -9.64 9.65
N ILE A 312 -28.23 -9.01 8.83
CA ILE A 312 -28.59 -7.92 7.91
C ILE A 312 -28.70 -8.37 6.44
N GLY A 313 -28.27 -9.58 6.12
CA GLY A 313 -28.33 -10.06 4.73
C GLY A 313 -27.61 -11.37 4.51
N ILE A 314 -27.58 -11.81 3.26
CA ILE A 314 -26.84 -12.97 2.78
C ILE A 314 -26.06 -12.57 1.52
N VAL A 315 -24.82 -12.98 1.39
CA VAL A 315 -24.00 -12.72 0.19
C VAL A 315 -23.60 -14.06 -0.41
N SER A 316 -23.87 -14.25 -1.70
CA SER A 316 -23.57 -15.44 -2.46
C SER A 316 -22.37 -15.25 -3.39
N ARG A 317 -21.90 -16.34 -4.00
CA ARG A 317 -20.89 -16.28 -5.08
C ARG A 317 -21.37 -15.44 -6.27
N TYR A 318 -22.68 -15.43 -6.54
CA TYR A 318 -23.25 -14.62 -7.61
C TYR A 318 -23.12 -13.13 -7.33
N ASP A 319 -23.37 -12.69 -6.09
CA ASP A 319 -23.21 -11.30 -5.67
C ASP A 319 -21.76 -10.83 -5.85
N LEU A 320 -20.78 -11.68 -5.51
CA LEU A 320 -19.36 -11.39 -5.72
C LEU A 320 -19.01 -11.27 -7.22
N LEU A 321 -19.55 -12.15 -8.06
CA LEU A 321 -19.35 -12.08 -9.51
C LEU A 321 -19.93 -10.79 -10.10
N GLN A 322 -21.13 -10.39 -9.68
CA GLN A 322 -21.76 -9.14 -10.13
C GLN A 322 -20.94 -7.91 -9.74
N GLN A 323 -20.34 -7.93 -8.55
CA GLN A 323 -19.43 -6.86 -8.14
C GLN A 323 -18.18 -6.79 -9.04
N MET A 324 -17.60 -7.91 -9.43
CA MET A 324 -16.42 -7.95 -10.31
C MET A 324 -16.73 -7.44 -11.73
N ILE A 325 -17.95 -7.72 -12.24
CA ILE A 325 -18.39 -7.31 -13.57
C ILE A 325 -18.83 -5.84 -13.60
N GLY A 326 -19.43 -5.36 -12.52
CA GLY A 326 -19.94 -3.98 -12.39
C GLY A 326 -18.91 -2.92 -12.02
N THR A 327 -17.65 -3.27 -11.88
CA THR A 327 -16.54 -2.35 -11.56
C THR A 327 -15.83 -1.79 -12.81
N ARG A 328 -16.54 -1.64 -13.93
CA ARG A 328 -16.05 -0.85 -15.08
C ARG A 328 -16.73 0.48 -15.18
#